data_9746a696b5ea2e85d72c75b949537770
#
_entry.id   9746a696b5ea2e85d72c75b949537770
#
_cell.length_a   1.000
_cell.length_b   1.000
_cell.length_c   1.000
_cell.angle_alpha   90.00
_cell.angle_beta   90.00
_cell.angle_gamma   90.00
#
_symmetry.space_group_name_H-M   'P 1'
#
loop_
_entity.id
_entity.type
_entity.pdbx_description
1 polymer ?
#
loop_
_entity_poly.entity_id
_entity_poly.type
_entity_poly.pdbx_seq_one_letter_code
_entity_poly.pdbx_strand_id
1 'polypeptide(L)'
;MAYLSTEWNGTEYFPIHDFHHVEYLVGNAKQAVYYYRSAFGFEPHAYCGPETGVREKVSYVLKKNRQYFVFTTPLNSEHPGSDWLKKHGDGIYDIAFSVDCDKTAYDSCLSRGAKGVDEPTITKDENSEFGQSSIKTYGDTIHSFIYDSNYSGLWAPGFSPLNLPDISCPDTALITIDHVVGNVETGKMDEWQEFYERIFGFTTFVRFDETDISTQYSSLKSIVVRSKNWRVKLPINEPASGIKKSQIEEYLDFNE
;
A
#
# COMPACT_ATOMS: atom_id res chain seq x y z
N MET A 1 10.73 3.08 -27.42
CA MET A 1 10.53 1.60 -27.36
C MET A 1 10.72 1.18 -25.91
N ALA A 2 9.71 0.59 -25.31
CA ALA A 2 9.75 0.21 -23.89
C ALA A 2 10.94 -0.73 -23.63
N TYR A 3 11.70 -0.44 -22.57
CA TYR A 3 12.73 -1.35 -22.06
C TYR A 3 12.05 -2.42 -21.19
N LEU A 4 12.34 -3.69 -21.46
CA LEU A 4 11.84 -4.83 -20.70
C LEU A 4 13.02 -5.71 -20.26
N SER A 5 13.18 -5.94 -18.95
CA SER A 5 14.15 -6.88 -18.39
C SER A 5 13.46 -7.91 -17.51
N THR A 6 13.62 -9.17 -17.83
CA THR A 6 13.13 -10.28 -17.00
C THR A 6 14.22 -10.80 -16.03
N GLU A 7 15.47 -10.39 -16.22
CA GLU A 7 16.58 -10.80 -15.37
C GLU A 7 16.52 -10.09 -14.03
N TRP A 8 16.89 -10.81 -12.96
CA TRP A 8 17.08 -10.24 -11.64
C TRP A 8 18.53 -9.80 -11.48
N ASN A 9 18.74 -8.50 -11.34
CA ASN A 9 20.04 -7.89 -11.06
C ASN A 9 20.06 -7.11 -9.72
N GLY A 10 19.01 -7.23 -8.92
CA GLY A 10 18.89 -6.62 -7.60
C GLY A 10 19.59 -7.42 -6.51
N THR A 11 19.49 -6.94 -5.28
CA THR A 11 20.00 -7.61 -4.07
C THR A 11 18.87 -7.83 -3.08
N GLU A 12 18.55 -9.08 -2.79
CA GLU A 12 17.55 -9.40 -1.77
C GLU A 12 18.13 -9.18 -0.37
N TYR A 13 17.90 -8.02 0.20
CA TYR A 13 18.40 -7.66 1.53
C TYR A 13 17.63 -8.34 2.64
N PHE A 14 16.34 -8.58 2.43
CA PHE A 14 15.43 -9.35 3.28
C PHE A 14 14.28 -9.88 2.42
N PRO A 15 13.71 -11.06 2.76
CA PRO A 15 12.60 -11.61 2.00
C PRO A 15 11.32 -10.77 2.11
N ILE A 16 10.74 -10.43 0.97
CA ILE A 16 9.38 -9.90 0.87
C ILE A 16 8.54 -10.95 0.14
N HIS A 17 7.52 -11.48 0.81
CA HIS A 17 6.76 -12.60 0.29
C HIS A 17 5.66 -12.17 -0.68
N ASP A 18 4.86 -11.15 -0.28
CA ASP A 18 3.72 -10.65 -1.04
C ASP A 18 3.29 -9.27 -0.50
N PHE A 19 2.32 -8.63 -1.13
CA PHE A 19 1.53 -7.60 -0.47
C PHE A 19 0.76 -8.26 0.68
N HIS A 20 0.90 -7.72 1.90
CA HIS A 20 0.08 -8.15 3.03
C HIS A 20 -1.31 -7.52 2.93
N HIS A 21 -1.36 -6.20 2.82
CA HIS A 21 -2.61 -5.45 2.63
C HIS A 21 -2.34 -4.07 2.01
N VAL A 22 -3.42 -3.43 1.60
CA VAL A 22 -3.43 -2.00 1.28
C VAL A 22 -4.41 -1.33 2.25
N GLU A 23 -3.91 -0.33 3.00
CA GLU A 23 -4.75 0.47 3.88
C GLU A 23 -5.10 1.81 3.23
N TYR A 24 -6.39 2.09 3.26
CA TYR A 24 -6.97 3.36 2.83
C TYR A 24 -7.35 4.18 4.07
N LEU A 25 -6.86 5.42 4.16
CA LEU A 25 -7.48 6.42 5.01
C LEU A 25 -8.65 7.02 4.25
N VAL A 26 -9.83 7.01 4.87
CA VAL A 26 -11.08 7.46 4.25
C VAL A 26 -11.92 8.24 5.26
N GLY A 27 -12.64 9.24 4.79
CA GLY A 27 -13.54 10.03 5.64
C GLY A 27 -14.72 9.23 6.19
N ASN A 28 -15.12 8.14 5.51
CA ASN A 28 -16.19 7.25 5.98
C ASN A 28 -15.92 5.78 5.60
N ALA A 29 -15.27 5.05 6.50
CA ALA A 29 -14.93 3.65 6.29
C ALA A 29 -16.17 2.75 6.06
N LYS A 30 -17.32 3.02 6.68
CA LYS A 30 -18.56 2.25 6.44
C LYS A 30 -19.06 2.36 5.00
N GLN A 31 -18.98 3.55 4.40
CA GLN A 31 -19.36 3.75 2.99
C GLN A 31 -18.37 3.05 2.06
N ALA A 32 -17.07 3.18 2.31
CA ALA A 32 -16.05 2.48 1.54
C ALA A 32 -16.23 0.97 1.60
N VAL A 33 -16.42 0.41 2.79
CA VAL A 33 -16.71 -1.02 3.01
C VAL A 33 -17.94 -1.47 2.22
N TYR A 34 -19.03 -0.71 2.26
CA TYR A 34 -20.24 -1.04 1.51
C TYR A 34 -19.96 -1.05 0.00
N TYR A 35 -19.24 -0.06 -0.51
CA TYR A 35 -18.88 0.04 -1.92
C TYR A 35 -18.03 -1.16 -2.38
N TYR A 36 -16.94 -1.46 -1.68
CA TYR A 36 -16.05 -2.57 -2.06
C TYR A 36 -16.71 -3.95 -1.94
N ARG A 37 -17.62 -4.12 -1.00
CA ARG A 37 -18.45 -5.33 -0.91
C ARG A 37 -19.40 -5.44 -2.10
N SER A 38 -20.17 -4.38 -2.37
CA SER A 38 -21.20 -4.38 -3.38
C SER A 38 -20.66 -4.43 -4.81
N ALA A 39 -19.56 -3.68 -5.08
CA ALA A 39 -19.01 -3.54 -6.42
C ALA A 39 -17.98 -4.64 -6.76
N PHE A 40 -17.18 -5.08 -5.79
CA PHE A 40 -16.06 -5.97 -6.02
C PHE A 40 -16.18 -7.33 -5.32
N GLY A 41 -17.20 -7.54 -4.51
CA GLY A 41 -17.46 -8.81 -3.83
C GLY A 41 -16.44 -9.13 -2.74
N PHE A 42 -15.87 -8.12 -2.08
CA PHE A 42 -15.07 -8.32 -0.88
C PHE A 42 -15.93 -8.76 0.30
N GLU A 43 -15.39 -9.61 1.14
CA GLU A 43 -16.07 -10.16 2.31
C GLU A 43 -15.60 -9.46 3.60
N PRO A 44 -16.49 -9.23 4.58
CA PRO A 44 -16.11 -8.75 5.90
C PRO A 44 -15.15 -9.73 6.57
N HIS A 45 -14.04 -9.22 7.14
CA HIS A 45 -13.07 -10.07 7.80
C HIS A 45 -12.85 -9.66 9.26
N ALA A 46 -12.27 -8.49 9.51
CA ALA A 46 -11.92 -8.05 10.86
C ALA A 46 -12.29 -6.58 11.09
N TYR A 47 -12.40 -6.21 12.35
CA TYR A 47 -12.80 -4.88 12.82
C TYR A 47 -11.99 -4.47 14.04
N CYS A 48 -11.58 -3.20 14.06
CA CYS A 48 -11.00 -2.54 15.23
C CYS A 48 -11.63 -1.15 15.36
N GLY A 49 -12.08 -0.78 16.57
CA GLY A 49 -12.72 0.50 16.79
C GLY A 49 -13.26 0.63 18.22
N PRO A 50 -14.18 1.55 18.48
CA PRO A 50 -14.73 1.80 19.82
C PRO A 50 -15.25 0.56 20.52
N GLU A 51 -15.86 -0.36 19.78
CA GLU A 51 -16.43 -1.62 20.29
C GLU A 51 -15.34 -2.61 20.73
N THR A 52 -14.11 -2.46 20.22
CA THR A 52 -12.93 -3.25 20.62
C THR A 52 -11.99 -2.46 21.54
N GLY A 53 -12.42 -1.27 22.03
CA GLY A 53 -11.67 -0.43 22.95
C GLY A 53 -10.76 0.63 22.32
N VAL A 54 -10.68 0.69 20.99
CA VAL A 54 -9.89 1.69 20.24
C VAL A 54 -10.80 2.88 19.91
N ARG A 55 -10.58 4.03 20.51
CA ARG A 55 -11.49 5.19 20.42
C ARG A 55 -11.05 6.28 19.45
N GLU A 56 -9.82 6.26 19.02
CA GLU A 56 -9.22 7.28 18.15
C GLU A 56 -9.44 7.02 16.66
N LYS A 57 -9.73 5.77 16.30
CA LYS A 57 -9.99 5.36 14.91
C LYS A 57 -10.95 4.18 14.83
N VAL A 58 -11.44 3.94 13.63
CA VAL A 58 -12.13 2.71 13.26
C VAL A 58 -11.48 2.13 12.02
N SER A 59 -11.20 0.83 12.03
CA SER A 59 -10.60 0.12 10.90
C SER A 59 -11.42 -1.12 10.56
N TYR A 60 -11.79 -1.25 9.30
CA TYR A 60 -12.50 -2.40 8.74
C TYR A 60 -11.58 -3.14 7.78
N VAL A 61 -11.39 -4.42 7.99
CA VAL A 61 -10.64 -5.29 7.09
C VAL A 61 -11.60 -6.07 6.22
N LEU A 62 -11.45 -5.93 4.93
CA LEU A 62 -12.15 -6.73 3.93
C LEU A 62 -11.18 -7.69 3.25
N LYS A 63 -11.68 -8.88 2.91
CA LYS A 63 -10.92 -9.94 2.26
C LYS A 63 -11.58 -10.37 0.95
N LYS A 64 -10.77 -10.59 -0.08
CA LYS A 64 -11.19 -11.34 -1.28
C LYS A 64 -10.04 -12.23 -1.71
N ASN A 65 -10.19 -13.55 -1.57
CA ASN A 65 -9.12 -14.52 -1.82
C ASN A 65 -7.83 -14.18 -1.04
N ARG A 66 -6.76 -13.77 -1.72
CA ARG A 66 -5.47 -13.41 -1.14
C ARG A 66 -5.30 -11.90 -0.96
N GLN A 67 -6.34 -11.10 -1.15
CA GLN A 67 -6.31 -9.65 -1.07
C GLN A 67 -6.96 -9.21 0.23
N TYR A 68 -6.28 -8.30 0.94
CA TYR A 68 -6.83 -7.62 2.10
C TYR A 68 -6.79 -6.12 1.88
N PHE A 69 -7.95 -5.48 2.05
CA PHE A 69 -8.07 -4.02 2.08
C PHE A 69 -8.51 -3.60 3.48
N VAL A 70 -7.80 -2.62 4.02
CA VAL A 70 -8.13 -2.00 5.31
C VAL A 70 -8.67 -0.61 5.04
N PHE A 71 -9.83 -0.30 5.60
CA PHE A 71 -10.44 1.03 5.50
C PHE A 71 -10.47 1.64 6.89
N THR A 72 -9.69 2.69 7.09
CA THR A 72 -9.53 3.36 8.37
C THR A 72 -10.07 4.79 8.31
N THR A 73 -10.90 5.14 9.30
CA THR A 73 -11.37 6.51 9.53
C THR A 73 -10.91 6.96 10.91
N PRO A 74 -10.14 8.07 11.02
CA PRO A 74 -9.88 8.74 12.29
C PRO A 74 -11.18 9.24 12.91
N LEU A 75 -11.32 9.10 14.22
CA LEU A 75 -12.53 9.49 14.96
C LEU A 75 -12.37 10.80 15.76
N ASN A 76 -11.18 11.37 15.76
CA ASN A 76 -10.90 12.67 16.40
C ASN A 76 -9.85 13.45 15.60
N SER A 77 -9.77 14.76 15.85
CA SER A 77 -8.85 15.66 15.14
C SER A 77 -7.38 15.50 15.55
N GLU A 78 -7.11 14.87 16.67
CA GLU A 78 -5.75 14.66 17.19
C GLU A 78 -5.06 13.47 16.54
N HIS A 79 -5.83 12.59 15.89
CA HIS A 79 -5.26 11.44 15.19
C HIS A 79 -4.49 11.90 13.93
N PRO A 80 -3.24 11.45 13.71
CA PRO A 80 -2.43 11.88 12.55
C PRO A 80 -3.11 11.70 11.19
N GLY A 81 -3.92 10.65 11.05
CA GLY A 81 -4.72 10.40 9.85
C GLY A 81 -5.76 11.48 9.54
N SER A 82 -6.16 12.31 10.54
CA SER A 82 -7.08 13.43 10.29
C SER A 82 -6.42 14.56 9.50
N ASP A 83 -5.16 14.85 9.78
CA ASP A 83 -4.40 15.83 9.00
C ASP A 83 -4.02 15.29 7.62
N TRP A 84 -3.71 13.99 7.54
CA TRP A 84 -3.49 13.31 6.26
C TRP A 84 -4.73 13.40 5.36
N LEU A 85 -5.93 13.10 5.88
CA LEU A 85 -7.20 13.21 5.13
C LEU A 85 -7.53 14.64 4.70
N LYS A 86 -7.21 15.65 5.51
CA LYS A 86 -7.41 17.06 5.13
C LYS A 86 -6.54 17.45 3.93
N LYS A 87 -5.33 16.89 3.88
CA LYS A 87 -4.34 17.19 2.85
C LYS A 87 -4.62 16.41 1.56
N HIS A 88 -4.84 15.09 1.68
CA HIS A 88 -4.84 14.15 0.55
C HIS A 88 -6.24 13.67 0.14
N GLY A 89 -7.28 13.89 0.97
CA GLY A 89 -8.58 13.26 0.76
C GLY A 89 -8.56 11.75 1.04
N ASP A 90 -9.57 11.04 0.56
CA ASP A 90 -9.62 9.57 0.66
C ASP A 90 -8.57 8.95 -0.26
N GLY A 91 -7.68 8.11 0.27
CA GLY A 91 -6.60 7.53 -0.52
C GLY A 91 -5.84 6.41 0.19
N ILE A 92 -4.88 5.82 -0.54
CA ILE A 92 -3.98 4.80 -0.01
C ILE A 92 -2.95 5.47 0.91
N TYR A 93 -2.93 5.03 2.16
CA TYR A 93 -1.99 5.49 3.18
C TYR A 93 -0.83 4.50 3.37
N ASP A 94 -1.14 3.19 3.41
CA ASP A 94 -0.13 2.15 3.64
C ASP A 94 -0.20 1.06 2.57
N ILE A 95 0.96 0.69 2.05
CA ILE A 95 1.16 -0.49 1.20
C ILE A 95 2.05 -1.44 1.99
N ALA A 96 1.43 -2.39 2.68
CA ALA A 96 2.10 -3.28 3.60
C ALA A 96 2.63 -4.55 2.92
N PHE A 97 3.80 -5.02 3.37
CA PHE A 97 4.46 -6.22 2.87
C PHE A 97 4.56 -7.30 3.95
N SER A 98 4.33 -8.54 3.56
CA SER A 98 4.61 -9.72 4.41
C SER A 98 6.10 -10.02 4.40
N VAL A 99 6.70 -10.13 5.60
CA VAL A 99 8.13 -10.38 5.80
C VAL A 99 8.38 -11.45 6.86
N ASP A 100 9.58 -12.03 6.89
CA ASP A 100 9.97 -13.02 7.90
C ASP A 100 10.24 -12.41 9.27
N CYS A 101 10.59 -11.11 9.32
CA CYS A 101 10.88 -10.37 10.54
C CYS A 101 10.82 -8.87 10.25
N ASP A 102 9.86 -8.18 10.87
CA ASP A 102 9.63 -6.75 10.73
C ASP A 102 10.85 -5.92 11.16
N LYS A 103 11.50 -6.30 12.27
CA LYS A 103 12.71 -5.62 12.77
C LYS A 103 13.87 -5.75 11.78
N THR A 104 14.11 -6.92 11.21
CA THR A 104 15.17 -7.11 10.22
C THR A 104 14.92 -6.28 8.97
N ALA A 105 13.68 -6.25 8.49
CA ALA A 105 13.29 -5.43 7.33
C ALA A 105 13.48 -3.93 7.61
N TYR A 106 13.01 -3.45 8.75
CA TYR A 106 13.14 -2.06 9.19
C TYR A 106 14.60 -1.61 9.30
N ASP A 107 15.40 -2.33 10.12
CA ASP A 107 16.83 -2.01 10.33
C ASP A 107 17.60 -2.02 9.01
N SER A 108 17.29 -2.99 8.16
CA SER A 108 17.85 -3.12 6.82
C SER A 108 17.52 -1.91 5.94
N CYS A 109 16.29 -1.41 5.95
CA CYS A 109 15.89 -0.21 5.21
C CYS A 109 16.57 1.05 5.76
N LEU A 110 16.59 1.24 7.09
CA LEU A 110 17.22 2.40 7.72
C LEU A 110 18.72 2.47 7.45
N SER A 111 19.42 1.35 7.47
CA SER A 111 20.85 1.29 7.18
C SER A 111 21.19 1.76 5.76
N ARG A 112 20.22 1.75 4.85
CA ARG A 112 20.33 2.24 3.45
C ARG A 112 19.67 3.59 3.23
N GLY A 113 19.27 4.28 4.31
CA GLY A 113 18.82 5.67 4.28
C GLY A 113 17.31 5.86 4.16
N ALA A 114 16.50 4.83 4.45
CA ALA A 114 15.06 5.03 4.63
C ALA A 114 14.78 5.84 5.91
N LYS A 115 13.63 6.49 5.96
CA LYS A 115 13.14 7.20 7.15
C LYS A 115 12.08 6.34 7.85
N GLY A 116 12.33 5.98 9.11
CA GLY A 116 11.35 5.26 9.94
C GLY A 116 10.12 6.10 10.24
N VAL A 117 8.99 5.43 10.39
CA VAL A 117 7.72 5.99 10.90
C VAL A 117 7.39 5.30 12.21
N ASP A 118 7.09 4.00 12.17
CA ASP A 118 6.86 3.21 13.37
C ASP A 118 8.02 2.26 13.61
N GLU A 119 8.61 2.35 14.80
CA GLU A 119 9.67 1.42 15.19
C GLU A 119 9.14 -0.01 15.32
N PRO A 120 9.99 -1.05 15.14
CA PRO A 120 9.57 -2.42 15.26
C PRO A 120 8.92 -2.73 16.60
N THR A 121 7.72 -3.27 16.57
CA THR A 121 6.95 -3.66 17.74
C THR A 121 6.48 -5.10 17.59
N ILE A 122 6.67 -5.90 18.65
CA ILE A 122 6.10 -7.25 18.74
C ILE A 122 4.99 -7.22 19.77
N THR A 123 3.77 -7.41 19.31
CA THR A 123 2.61 -7.60 20.18
C THR A 123 2.35 -9.09 20.36
N LYS A 124 2.12 -9.51 21.60
CA LYS A 124 1.80 -10.91 21.97
C LYS A 124 0.42 -10.97 22.56
N ASP A 125 -0.36 -11.92 22.10
CA ASP A 125 -1.63 -12.30 22.69
C ASP A 125 -1.75 -13.82 22.80
N GLU A 126 -2.94 -14.34 23.07
CA GLU A 126 -3.20 -15.79 23.13
C GLU A 126 -2.96 -16.52 21.81
N ASN A 127 -2.91 -15.78 20.70
CA ASN A 127 -2.70 -16.29 19.34
C ASN A 127 -1.23 -16.24 18.90
N SER A 128 -0.29 -15.91 19.77
CA SER A 128 1.15 -15.83 19.52
C SER A 128 1.65 -14.39 19.23
N GLU A 129 2.60 -14.22 18.34
CA GLU A 129 3.33 -12.97 18.10
C GLU A 129 2.90 -12.34 16.79
N PHE A 130 2.71 -11.02 16.81
CA PHE A 130 2.48 -10.19 15.63
C PHE A 130 3.48 -9.04 15.63
N GLY A 131 4.27 -8.92 14.56
CA GLY A 131 5.29 -7.87 14.42
C GLY A 131 4.91 -6.86 13.35
N GLN A 132 5.16 -5.59 13.64
CA GLN A 132 4.92 -4.50 12.72
C GLN A 132 5.95 -3.39 12.89
N SER A 133 6.36 -2.81 11.77
CA SER A 133 7.14 -1.57 11.67
C SER A 133 6.84 -0.88 10.35
N SER A 134 7.21 0.40 10.20
CA SER A 134 6.95 1.11 8.95
C SER A 134 8.01 2.16 8.60
N ILE A 135 8.13 2.46 7.31
CA ILE A 135 9.01 3.49 6.75
C ILE A 135 8.23 4.43 5.83
N LYS A 136 8.74 5.65 5.67
CA LYS A 136 8.19 6.62 4.71
C LYS A 136 8.53 6.25 3.27
N THR A 137 7.58 6.57 2.39
CA THR A 137 7.78 6.60 0.93
C THR A 137 7.24 7.92 0.37
N TYR A 138 6.86 7.99 -0.90
CA TYR A 138 6.35 9.20 -1.54
C TYR A 138 4.96 9.63 -1.03
N GLY A 139 4.64 10.91 -1.16
CA GLY A 139 3.27 11.45 -0.96
C GLY A 139 2.71 11.22 0.44
N ASP A 140 3.52 11.22 1.47
CA ASP A 140 3.12 10.89 2.86
C ASP A 140 2.54 9.47 3.02
N THR A 141 2.72 8.59 2.02
CA THR A 141 2.42 7.17 2.09
C THR A 141 3.51 6.43 2.86
N ILE A 142 3.17 5.29 3.42
CA ILE A 142 4.13 4.44 4.13
C ILE A 142 4.20 3.03 3.55
N HIS A 143 5.27 2.32 3.89
CA HIS A 143 5.37 0.87 3.74
C HIS A 143 5.51 0.23 5.10
N SER A 144 4.53 -0.59 5.47
CA SER A 144 4.60 -1.42 6.66
C SER A 144 5.21 -2.79 6.35
N PHE A 145 5.99 -3.30 7.31
CA PHE A 145 6.52 -4.65 7.34
C PHE A 145 5.75 -5.45 8.36
N ILE A 146 5.04 -6.49 7.92
CA ILE A 146 4.18 -7.30 8.77
C ILE A 146 4.79 -8.71 8.93
N TYR A 147 5.03 -9.07 10.17
CA TYR A 147 5.41 -10.42 10.59
C TYR A 147 4.24 -11.06 11.34
N ASP A 148 3.55 -11.96 10.67
CA ASP A 148 2.38 -12.68 11.17
C ASP A 148 2.43 -14.19 10.93
N SER A 149 3.57 -14.71 10.46
CA SER A 149 3.69 -16.12 10.04
C SER A 149 3.36 -17.15 11.14
N ASN A 150 3.51 -16.77 12.40
CA ASN A 150 3.17 -17.58 13.56
C ASN A 150 1.91 -17.09 14.30
N TYR A 151 1.25 -16.04 13.79
CA TYR A 151 0.05 -15.50 14.41
C TYR A 151 -1.18 -16.28 13.95
N SER A 152 -1.85 -16.95 14.87
CA SER A 152 -3.04 -17.76 14.60
C SER A 152 -4.34 -17.01 14.80
N GLY A 153 -4.29 -15.73 15.15
CA GLY A 153 -5.44 -14.85 15.30
C GLY A 153 -6.08 -14.49 13.95
N LEU A 154 -7.20 -13.79 14.02
CA LEU A 154 -8.00 -13.46 12.84
C LEU A 154 -7.27 -12.53 11.87
N TRP A 155 -6.60 -11.49 12.39
CA TRP A 155 -5.93 -10.44 11.60
C TRP A 155 -4.70 -9.90 12.30
N ALA A 156 -4.92 -9.14 13.39
CA ALA A 156 -3.90 -8.55 14.24
C ALA A 156 -4.45 -8.45 15.67
N PRO A 157 -3.60 -8.30 16.70
CA PRO A 157 -4.05 -8.06 18.06
C PRO A 157 -5.00 -6.86 18.16
N GLY A 158 -6.09 -7.00 18.93
CA GLY A 158 -7.11 -5.96 19.10
C GLY A 158 -8.20 -5.92 18.02
N PHE A 159 -8.11 -6.77 16.99
CA PHE A 159 -9.17 -6.93 16.01
C PHE A 159 -10.13 -8.06 16.41
N SER A 160 -11.42 -7.84 16.13
CA SER A 160 -12.50 -8.80 16.31
C SER A 160 -13.14 -9.16 14.97
N PRO A 161 -13.88 -10.27 14.87
CA PRO A 161 -14.60 -10.61 13.63
C PRO A 161 -15.56 -9.50 13.20
N LEU A 162 -15.51 -9.12 11.93
CA LEU A 162 -16.41 -8.14 11.35
C LEU A 162 -17.70 -8.80 10.89
N ASN A 163 -18.77 -8.63 11.67
CA ASN A 163 -20.09 -9.14 11.33
C ASN A 163 -20.94 -8.02 10.72
N LEU A 164 -21.23 -8.13 9.43
CA LEU A 164 -22.10 -7.22 8.70
C LEU A 164 -23.26 -8.00 8.07
N PRO A 165 -24.41 -7.36 7.85
CA PRO A 165 -25.53 -7.98 7.14
C PRO A 165 -25.11 -8.49 5.76
N ASP A 166 -25.68 -9.61 5.34
CA ASP A 166 -25.49 -10.12 3.99
C ASP A 166 -26.03 -9.14 2.96
N ILE A 167 -25.27 -8.96 1.90
CA ILE A 167 -25.68 -8.19 0.73
C ILE A 167 -25.40 -9.01 -0.52
N SER A 168 -26.16 -8.77 -1.58
CA SER A 168 -25.86 -9.36 -2.87
C SER A 168 -24.54 -8.78 -3.40
N CYS A 169 -23.56 -9.64 -3.59
CA CYS A 169 -22.23 -9.27 -4.08
C CYS A 169 -21.92 -9.99 -5.38
N PRO A 170 -21.25 -9.33 -6.35
CA PRO A 170 -20.81 -10.00 -7.55
C PRO A 170 -19.67 -10.98 -7.26
N ASP A 171 -19.61 -12.08 -7.98
CA ASP A 171 -18.39 -12.87 -8.05
C ASP A 171 -17.47 -12.26 -9.10
N THR A 172 -16.49 -11.51 -8.64
CA THR A 172 -15.56 -10.76 -9.50
C THR A 172 -14.30 -11.55 -9.87
N ALA A 173 -14.12 -12.75 -9.33
CA ALA A 173 -12.95 -13.60 -9.55
C ALA A 173 -11.58 -12.90 -9.28
N LEU A 174 -11.55 -11.86 -8.47
CA LEU A 174 -10.33 -11.19 -8.04
C LEU A 174 -9.52 -12.12 -7.12
N ILE A 175 -8.24 -12.36 -7.40
CA ILE A 175 -7.43 -13.36 -6.71
C ILE A 175 -6.35 -12.73 -5.83
N THR A 176 -5.61 -11.74 -6.35
CA THR A 176 -4.44 -11.14 -5.69
C THR A 176 -4.24 -9.71 -6.15
N ILE A 177 -3.53 -8.91 -5.36
CA ILE A 177 -3.02 -7.61 -5.80
C ILE A 177 -1.84 -7.89 -6.72
N ASP A 178 -1.94 -7.52 -7.98
CA ASP A 178 -0.85 -7.70 -8.94
C ASP A 178 0.21 -6.60 -8.79
N HIS A 179 -0.23 -5.35 -8.67
CA HIS A 179 0.64 -4.20 -8.48
C HIS A 179 -0.11 -3.02 -7.84
N VAL A 180 0.64 -2.09 -7.27
CA VAL A 180 0.13 -0.82 -6.75
C VAL A 180 0.94 0.31 -7.37
N VAL A 181 0.26 1.30 -7.95
CA VAL A 181 0.88 2.39 -8.72
C VAL A 181 1.06 3.62 -7.84
N GLY A 182 2.25 4.22 -7.89
CA GLY A 182 2.53 5.53 -7.32
C GLY A 182 2.65 6.59 -8.41
N ASN A 183 2.06 7.76 -8.19
CA ASN A 183 2.27 8.94 -9.00
C ASN A 183 3.22 9.90 -8.25
N VAL A 184 4.19 10.43 -8.97
CA VAL A 184 5.19 11.33 -8.41
C VAL A 184 5.30 12.58 -9.29
N GLU A 185 5.88 13.64 -8.75
CA GLU A 185 6.05 14.92 -9.43
C GLU A 185 7.02 14.77 -10.61
N THR A 186 6.92 15.71 -11.53
CA THR A 186 7.80 15.78 -12.71
C THR A 186 9.29 15.76 -12.29
N GLY A 187 10.05 14.84 -12.87
CA GLY A 187 11.48 14.65 -12.60
C GLY A 187 11.79 13.86 -11.33
N LYS A 188 10.77 13.27 -10.66
CA LYS A 188 10.98 12.50 -9.43
C LYS A 188 10.95 10.97 -9.64
N MET A 189 10.58 10.49 -10.82
CA MET A 189 10.47 9.07 -11.11
C MET A 189 11.80 8.32 -10.90
N ASP A 190 12.91 8.87 -11.38
CA ASP A 190 14.23 8.23 -11.25
C ASP A 190 14.71 8.24 -9.78
N GLU A 191 14.40 9.29 -9.00
CA GLU A 191 14.71 9.35 -7.56
C GLU A 191 13.99 8.23 -6.79
N TRP A 192 12.72 7.99 -7.12
CA TRP A 192 11.93 6.92 -6.48
C TRP A 192 12.29 5.53 -6.99
N GLN A 193 12.69 5.40 -8.26
CA GLN A 193 13.32 4.17 -8.75
C GLN A 193 14.56 3.82 -7.93
N GLU A 194 15.49 4.76 -7.80
CA GLU A 194 16.73 4.59 -7.00
C GLU A 194 16.42 4.28 -5.54
N PHE A 195 15.36 4.88 -4.97
CA PHE A 195 14.89 4.55 -3.62
C PHE A 195 14.56 3.07 -3.50
N TYR A 196 13.72 2.52 -4.37
CA TYR A 196 13.32 1.11 -4.28
C TYR A 196 14.48 0.16 -4.59
N GLU A 197 15.35 0.50 -5.50
CA GLU A 197 16.56 -0.30 -5.79
C GLU A 197 17.52 -0.30 -4.60
N ARG A 198 17.77 0.85 -4.00
CA ARG A 198 18.69 0.99 -2.87
C ARG A 198 18.13 0.45 -1.56
N ILE A 199 16.88 0.76 -1.22
CA ILE A 199 16.28 0.43 0.07
C ILE A 199 15.82 -1.03 0.12
N PHE A 200 15.14 -1.49 -0.92
CA PHE A 200 14.55 -2.82 -1.01
C PHE A 200 15.37 -3.81 -1.83
N GLY A 201 16.32 -3.31 -2.60
CA GLY A 201 17.07 -4.12 -3.56
C GLY A 201 16.24 -4.59 -4.73
N PHE A 202 15.13 -3.92 -5.02
CA PHE A 202 14.30 -4.22 -6.18
C PHE A 202 15.07 -4.00 -7.48
N THR A 203 14.52 -4.47 -8.58
CA THR A 203 15.09 -4.25 -9.91
C THR A 203 14.05 -3.64 -10.83
N THR A 204 14.50 -2.80 -11.75
CA THR A 204 13.64 -2.28 -12.81
C THR A 204 13.24 -3.42 -13.74
N PHE A 205 11.93 -3.59 -13.89
CA PHE A 205 11.32 -4.59 -14.77
C PHE A 205 11.02 -4.02 -16.14
N VAL A 206 10.40 -2.85 -16.19
CA VAL A 206 10.03 -2.19 -17.45
C VAL A 206 10.10 -0.67 -17.29
N ARG A 207 10.49 0.00 -18.36
CA ARG A 207 10.47 1.46 -18.47
C ARG A 207 9.74 1.85 -19.75
N PHE A 208 8.80 2.76 -19.61
CA PHE A 208 8.05 3.38 -20.69
C PHE A 208 8.41 4.86 -20.76
N ASP A 209 8.80 5.32 -21.93
CA ASP A 209 9.06 6.72 -22.20
C ASP A 209 7.81 7.43 -22.75
N GLU A 210 7.89 8.75 -22.91
CA GLU A 210 6.78 9.61 -23.41
C GLU A 210 6.15 9.13 -24.72
N THR A 211 6.95 8.50 -25.58
CA THR A 211 6.49 8.00 -26.88
C THR A 211 5.77 6.66 -26.79
N ASP A 212 5.95 5.93 -25.71
CA ASP A 212 5.34 4.60 -25.52
C ASP A 212 3.94 4.71 -24.92
N ILE A 213 3.72 5.72 -24.04
CA ILE A 213 2.41 5.97 -23.42
C ILE A 213 2.02 7.44 -23.68
N SER A 214 1.34 7.67 -24.78
CA SER A 214 0.93 9.00 -25.18
C SER A 214 -0.42 9.03 -25.86
N THR A 215 -1.11 10.14 -25.71
CA THR A 215 -2.26 10.55 -26.50
C THR A 215 -1.90 11.78 -27.31
N GLN A 216 -2.82 12.26 -28.15
CA GLN A 216 -2.62 13.52 -28.89
C GLN A 216 -2.37 14.74 -27.98
N TYR A 217 -2.78 14.66 -26.71
CA TYR A 217 -2.82 15.83 -25.81
C TYR A 217 -1.97 15.68 -24.56
N SER A 218 -1.71 14.46 -24.09
CA SER A 218 -0.98 14.19 -22.86
C SER A 218 -0.16 12.91 -22.96
N SER A 219 0.94 12.84 -22.23
CA SER A 219 1.78 11.67 -22.10
C SER A 219 2.21 11.49 -20.65
N LEU A 220 2.71 10.30 -20.33
CA LEU A 220 3.32 10.00 -19.05
C LEU A 220 4.57 9.14 -19.26
N LYS A 221 5.46 9.16 -18.29
CA LYS A 221 6.55 8.19 -18.16
C LYS A 221 6.21 7.22 -17.05
N SER A 222 6.65 6.00 -17.17
CA SER A 222 6.43 4.97 -16.15
C SER A 222 7.64 4.06 -16.01
N ILE A 223 8.03 3.77 -14.77
CA ILE A 223 9.01 2.73 -14.44
C ILE A 223 8.32 1.75 -13.50
N VAL A 224 8.53 0.46 -13.75
CA VAL A 224 8.06 -0.59 -12.85
C VAL A 224 9.24 -1.25 -12.17
N VAL A 225 9.32 -1.10 -10.85
CA VAL A 225 10.27 -1.85 -10.01
C VAL A 225 9.58 -3.09 -9.44
N ARG A 226 10.34 -4.15 -9.20
CA ARG A 226 9.78 -5.41 -8.69
C ARG A 226 10.68 -6.12 -7.68
N SER A 227 10.04 -6.92 -6.83
CA SER A 227 10.72 -7.88 -5.95
C SER A 227 11.28 -9.08 -6.74
N LYS A 228 12.20 -9.82 -6.12
CA LYS A 228 12.83 -11.01 -6.71
C LYS A 228 11.82 -12.09 -7.13
N ASN A 229 10.84 -12.34 -6.27
CA ASN A 229 9.82 -13.38 -6.47
C ASN A 229 8.64 -12.95 -7.36
N TRP A 230 8.67 -11.74 -7.95
CA TRP A 230 7.62 -11.18 -8.79
C TRP A 230 6.27 -10.91 -8.10
N ARG A 231 6.20 -11.04 -6.78
CA ARG A 231 4.96 -10.85 -6.03
C ARG A 231 4.64 -9.38 -5.81
N VAL A 232 5.66 -8.55 -5.61
CA VAL A 232 5.50 -7.11 -5.47
C VAL A 232 6.02 -6.41 -6.71
N LYS A 233 5.16 -5.63 -7.34
CA LYS A 233 5.46 -4.75 -8.46
C LYS A 233 4.90 -3.37 -8.16
N LEU A 234 5.72 -2.34 -8.33
CA LEU A 234 5.37 -0.95 -8.06
C LEU A 234 5.69 -0.11 -9.29
N PRO A 235 4.71 0.15 -10.15
CA PRO A 235 4.82 1.17 -11.18
C PRO A 235 4.92 2.55 -10.53
N ILE A 236 5.84 3.37 -11.03
CA ILE A 236 6.04 4.76 -10.63
C ILE A 236 5.83 5.61 -11.87
N ASN A 237 4.82 6.47 -11.83
CA ASN A 237 4.46 7.33 -12.95
C ASN A 237 4.83 8.78 -12.66
N GLU A 238 5.37 9.48 -13.65
CA GLU A 238 5.51 10.93 -13.63
C GLU A 238 4.84 11.56 -14.83
N PRO A 239 4.35 12.82 -14.71
CA PRO A 239 3.86 13.56 -15.86
C PRO A 239 4.95 13.73 -16.92
N ALA A 240 4.56 13.66 -18.17
CA ALA A 240 5.43 14.04 -19.28
C ALA A 240 4.89 15.26 -20.01
N SER A 241 5.73 15.92 -20.81
CA SER A 241 5.36 17.13 -21.55
C SER A 241 4.18 16.88 -22.47
N GLY A 242 3.15 17.71 -22.38
CA GLY A 242 1.94 17.62 -23.19
C GLY A 242 1.29 18.98 -23.48
N ILE A 243 0.34 19.02 -24.40
CA ILE A 243 -0.43 20.22 -24.72
C ILE A 243 -1.45 20.54 -23.61
N LYS A 244 -1.90 19.52 -22.90
CA LYS A 244 -2.84 19.61 -21.78
C LYS A 244 -2.23 18.97 -20.55
N LYS A 245 -2.72 19.42 -19.38
CA LYS A 245 -2.44 18.79 -18.10
C LYS A 245 -2.71 17.29 -18.17
N SER A 246 -1.77 16.50 -17.72
CA SER A 246 -1.91 15.04 -17.68
C SER A 246 -2.81 14.60 -16.54
N GLN A 247 -3.38 13.40 -16.62
CA GLN A 247 -4.14 12.81 -15.52
C GLN A 247 -3.28 12.62 -14.25
N ILE A 248 -1.97 12.44 -14.40
CA ILE A 248 -1.02 12.36 -13.27
C ILE A 248 -0.93 13.70 -12.55
N GLU A 249 -0.81 14.81 -13.31
CA GLU A 249 -0.80 16.16 -12.73
C GLU A 249 -2.13 16.50 -12.05
N GLU A 250 -3.26 16.13 -12.67
CA GLU A 250 -4.58 16.31 -12.06
C GLU A 250 -4.71 15.55 -10.75
N TYR A 251 -4.22 14.30 -10.72
CA TYR A 251 -4.22 13.47 -9.52
C TYR A 251 -3.35 14.09 -8.40
N LEU A 252 -2.13 14.52 -8.72
CA LEU A 252 -1.22 15.14 -7.76
C LEU A 252 -1.77 16.47 -7.23
N ASP A 253 -2.38 17.29 -8.08
CA ASP A 253 -3.00 18.55 -7.64
C ASP A 253 -4.21 18.37 -6.72
N PHE A 254 -4.90 17.22 -6.83
CA PHE A 254 -6.06 16.92 -5.99
C PHE A 254 -5.67 16.26 -4.68
N ASN A 255 -4.67 15.38 -4.71
CA ASN A 255 -4.26 14.58 -3.55
C ASN A 255 -2.97 15.08 -2.89
N GLU A 256 -2.30 16.09 -3.44
CA GLU A 256 -0.97 16.65 -3.06
C GLU A 256 0.16 15.65 -2.99
#